data_0c5062abbf2037621b404eb5063de81a
#
_entry.id   0c5062abbf2037621b404eb5063de81a
#
_cell.length_a   1.000
_cell.length_b   1.000
_cell.length_c   1.000
_cell.angle_alpha   90.00
_cell.angle_beta   90.00
_cell.angle_gamma   90.00
#
_symmetry.space_group_name_H-M   'P 1'
#
loop_
_entity.id
_entity.type
_entity.pdbx_description
1 polymer ?
#
loop_
_entity_poly.entity_id
_entity_poly.type
_entity_poly.pdbx_seq_one_letter_code
_entity_poly.pdbx_strand_id
1 'polypeptide(L)'
;MTIPLTIKQIEMLVKISEGKGLSEAARLLNLSPSAISKGLAAMEENLGVALIQRTTRSFKLTEAGEYFVARASELLKEFDEAINTTCGYFNHPHGALKITSSMAFGYAQLLDIFEAYRGKNPEVELVLDLNDHFININENNVDIALRITTTPPQNYAARNLSKISWAWCASPAYLEKNGVPVKKADLLHHHCLVYPGITPPVRHTEPHSLHEQKLRMPVQANSSLLLLKAALCGQGIAWLPSYLTARHIEHHELVPLRLDGVLTHTTHSLYALYFPSKYRNPKVRSFIDFLVEDLQPWRAWETWVEERG
;
A
#
# COMPACT_ATOMS: atom_id res chain seq x y z
N MET A 1 -41.13 8.89 -3.68
CA MET A 1 -40.22 9.81 -2.98
C MET A 1 -39.43 10.55 -4.05
N THR A 2 -39.65 11.86 -4.23
CA THR A 2 -38.91 12.62 -5.26
C THR A 2 -37.60 13.06 -4.64
N ILE A 3 -36.48 12.62 -5.20
CA ILE A 3 -35.16 13.07 -4.74
C ILE A 3 -34.99 14.52 -5.19
N PRO A 4 -34.79 15.49 -4.27
CA PRO A 4 -34.74 16.90 -4.61
C PRO A 4 -33.44 17.35 -5.29
N LEU A 5 -32.52 16.41 -5.54
CA LEU A 5 -31.19 16.66 -6.08
C LEU A 5 -30.93 15.86 -7.34
N THR A 6 -30.18 16.43 -8.26
CA THR A 6 -29.68 15.76 -9.45
C THR A 6 -28.26 15.21 -9.19
N ILE A 7 -27.88 14.14 -9.89
CA ILE A 7 -26.51 13.58 -9.86
C ILE A 7 -25.48 14.66 -10.19
N LYS A 8 -25.79 15.54 -11.15
CA LYS A 8 -24.91 16.65 -11.56
C LYS A 8 -24.67 17.67 -10.44
N GLN A 9 -25.67 17.91 -9.59
CA GLN A 9 -25.49 18.77 -8.39
C GLN A 9 -24.64 18.07 -7.34
N ILE A 10 -24.82 16.77 -7.15
CA ILE A 10 -24.02 15.96 -6.24
C ILE A 10 -22.55 15.95 -6.68
N GLU A 11 -22.29 15.66 -7.95
CA GLU A 11 -20.96 15.70 -8.56
C GLU A 11 -20.30 17.07 -8.40
N MET A 12 -21.06 18.13 -8.64
CA MET A 12 -20.59 19.51 -8.46
C MET A 12 -20.10 19.76 -7.04
N LEU A 13 -20.84 19.37 -6.00
CA LEU A 13 -20.43 19.58 -4.62
C LEU A 13 -19.18 18.79 -4.26
N VAL A 14 -19.07 17.53 -4.72
CA VAL A 14 -17.87 16.72 -4.53
C VAL A 14 -16.66 17.38 -5.19
N LYS A 15 -16.80 17.88 -6.44
CA LYS A 15 -15.71 18.58 -7.13
C LYS A 15 -15.32 19.91 -6.48
N ILE A 16 -16.26 20.61 -5.88
CA ILE A 16 -15.97 21.81 -5.10
C ILE A 16 -15.11 21.45 -3.87
N SER A 17 -15.41 20.36 -3.19
CA SER A 17 -14.64 19.92 -2.03
C SER A 17 -13.21 19.46 -2.38
N GLU A 18 -13.05 18.75 -3.50
CA GLU A 18 -11.76 18.28 -4.02
C GLU A 18 -10.86 19.44 -4.47
N GLY A 19 -11.43 20.38 -5.23
CA GLY A 19 -10.73 21.53 -5.81
C GLY A 19 -10.48 22.68 -4.86
N LYS A 20 -10.90 22.57 -3.57
CA LYS A 20 -10.79 23.62 -2.56
C LYS A 20 -11.38 24.98 -2.97
N GLY A 21 -12.38 24.98 -3.89
CA GLY A 21 -13.07 26.20 -4.27
C GLY A 21 -13.91 26.13 -5.56
N LEU A 22 -14.77 27.17 -5.70
CA LEU A 22 -15.74 27.24 -6.81
C LEU A 22 -15.09 27.39 -8.21
N SER A 23 -13.97 28.12 -8.29
CA SER A 23 -13.30 28.38 -9.57
C SER A 23 -12.64 27.13 -10.12
N GLU A 24 -12.02 26.32 -9.28
CA GLU A 24 -11.39 25.07 -9.69
C GLU A 24 -12.44 24.02 -10.06
N ALA A 25 -13.52 23.91 -9.28
CA ALA A 25 -14.64 23.04 -9.64
C ALA A 25 -15.28 23.45 -10.98
N ALA A 26 -15.39 24.75 -11.25
CA ALA A 26 -15.90 25.27 -12.53
C ALA A 26 -14.99 24.82 -13.70
N ARG A 27 -13.68 24.88 -13.52
CA ARG A 27 -12.71 24.40 -14.51
C ARG A 27 -12.83 22.90 -14.74
N LEU A 28 -12.91 22.11 -13.68
CA LEU A 28 -13.00 20.64 -13.74
C LEU A 28 -14.31 20.17 -14.42
N LEU A 29 -15.40 20.90 -14.22
CA LEU A 29 -16.72 20.56 -14.78
C LEU A 29 -17.04 21.26 -16.10
N ASN A 30 -16.11 22.06 -16.66
CA ASN A 30 -16.32 22.88 -17.85
C ASN A 30 -17.57 23.81 -17.71
N LEU A 31 -17.76 24.40 -16.53
CA LEU A 31 -18.85 25.30 -16.22
C LEU A 31 -18.30 26.70 -15.84
N SER A 32 -19.20 27.70 -15.90
CA SER A 32 -18.85 29.02 -15.37
C SER A 32 -18.91 29.04 -13.82
N PRO A 33 -18.08 29.84 -13.13
CA PRO A 33 -18.18 30.00 -11.68
C PRO A 33 -19.57 30.44 -11.20
N SER A 34 -20.29 31.23 -11.99
CA SER A 34 -21.66 31.64 -11.71
C SER A 34 -22.66 30.47 -11.77
N ALA A 35 -22.46 29.52 -12.71
CA ALA A 35 -23.27 28.31 -12.79
C ALA A 35 -23.06 27.41 -11.59
N ILE A 36 -21.80 27.23 -11.14
CA ILE A 36 -21.47 26.49 -9.93
C ILE A 36 -22.11 27.13 -8.70
N SER A 37 -22.00 28.46 -8.55
CA SER A 37 -22.60 29.17 -7.41
C SER A 37 -24.13 29.07 -7.38
N LYS A 38 -24.80 29.15 -8.53
CA LYS A 38 -26.27 28.99 -8.64
C LYS A 38 -26.68 27.55 -8.33
N GLY A 39 -25.96 26.57 -8.88
CA GLY A 39 -26.24 25.14 -8.62
C GLY A 39 -26.11 24.77 -7.16
N LEU A 40 -25.08 25.29 -6.49
CA LEU A 40 -24.88 25.10 -5.05
C LEU A 40 -26.01 25.75 -4.23
N ALA A 41 -26.38 27.01 -4.54
CA ALA A 41 -27.47 27.68 -3.84
C ALA A 41 -28.80 26.94 -3.97
N ALA A 42 -29.13 26.45 -5.17
CA ALA A 42 -30.33 25.64 -5.41
C ALA A 42 -30.26 24.30 -4.61
N MET A 43 -29.10 23.70 -4.50
CA MET A 43 -28.89 22.48 -3.71
C MET A 43 -29.11 22.71 -2.22
N GLU A 44 -28.54 23.76 -1.65
CA GLU A 44 -28.72 24.18 -0.26
C GLU A 44 -30.17 24.54 0.05
N GLU A 45 -30.85 25.21 -0.86
CA GLU A 45 -32.27 25.54 -0.76
C GLU A 45 -33.15 24.26 -0.74
N ASN A 46 -32.90 23.33 -1.64
CA ASN A 46 -33.63 22.04 -1.70
C ASN A 46 -33.42 21.18 -0.45
N LEU A 47 -32.25 21.23 0.15
CA LEU A 47 -31.93 20.48 1.37
C LEU A 47 -32.33 21.22 2.65
N GLY A 48 -32.57 22.54 2.58
CA GLY A 48 -32.87 23.37 3.74
C GLY A 48 -31.68 23.56 4.69
N VAL A 49 -30.45 23.26 4.24
CA VAL A 49 -29.23 23.35 5.04
C VAL A 49 -28.07 23.89 4.24
N ALA A 50 -27.26 24.75 4.84
CA ALA A 50 -26.03 25.23 4.21
C ALA A 50 -24.96 24.11 4.24
N LEU A 51 -24.35 23.84 3.08
CA LEU A 51 -23.28 22.84 2.92
C LEU A 51 -21.91 23.48 2.92
N ILE A 52 -21.83 24.80 2.67
CA ILE A 52 -20.60 25.57 2.58
C ILE A 52 -20.66 26.80 3.46
N GLN A 53 -19.63 27.04 4.24
CA GLN A 53 -19.40 28.28 4.94
C GLN A 53 -18.77 29.30 3.98
N ARG A 54 -19.50 30.33 3.62
CA ARG A 54 -18.99 31.42 2.78
C ARG A 54 -18.25 32.43 3.69
N THR A 55 -16.93 32.38 3.70
CA THR A 55 -16.12 33.48 4.24
C THR A 55 -15.39 34.17 3.10
N THR A 56 -15.11 35.46 3.25
CA THR A 56 -14.44 36.28 2.21
C THR A 56 -13.00 35.84 1.90
N ARG A 57 -12.45 34.92 2.69
CA ARG A 57 -11.05 34.49 2.59
C ARG A 57 -10.82 32.96 2.57
N SER A 58 -11.82 32.15 2.84
CA SER A 58 -11.65 30.70 2.86
C SER A 58 -12.95 29.99 2.48
N PHE A 59 -12.78 28.92 1.74
CA PHE A 59 -13.82 27.94 1.42
C PHE A 59 -13.73 26.80 2.45
N LYS A 60 -14.82 26.56 3.20
CA LYS A 60 -14.92 25.44 4.13
C LYS A 60 -16.28 24.77 4.01
N LEU A 61 -16.33 23.46 4.07
CA LEU A 61 -17.58 22.74 4.26
C LEU A 61 -18.14 22.99 5.66
N THR A 62 -19.47 22.94 5.79
CA THR A 62 -20.13 22.80 7.09
C THR A 62 -20.05 21.34 7.53
N GLU A 63 -20.36 21.03 8.79
CA GLU A 63 -20.48 19.64 9.27
C GLU A 63 -21.47 18.82 8.41
N ALA A 64 -22.62 19.43 8.05
CA ALA A 64 -23.57 18.84 7.12
C ALA A 64 -22.97 18.62 5.72
N GLY A 65 -22.13 19.58 5.26
CA GLY A 65 -21.42 19.48 3.99
C GLY A 65 -20.40 18.35 3.98
N GLU A 66 -19.61 18.19 5.04
CA GLU A 66 -18.63 17.11 5.18
C GLU A 66 -19.31 15.73 5.17
N TYR A 67 -20.36 15.58 5.97
CA TYR A 67 -21.16 14.37 6.00
C TYR A 67 -21.76 14.05 4.62
N PHE A 68 -22.36 15.06 3.96
CA PHE A 68 -22.99 14.88 2.65
C PHE A 68 -21.95 14.51 1.58
N VAL A 69 -20.81 15.19 1.51
CA VAL A 69 -19.74 14.91 0.54
C VAL A 69 -19.18 13.51 0.70
N ALA A 70 -18.96 13.04 1.93
CA ALA A 70 -18.49 11.69 2.16
C ALA A 70 -19.45 10.63 1.59
N ARG A 71 -20.77 10.77 1.86
CA ARG A 71 -21.79 9.85 1.34
C ARG A 71 -22.03 10.00 -0.16
N ALA A 72 -22.01 11.24 -0.65
CA ALA A 72 -22.18 11.54 -2.07
C ALA A 72 -21.04 10.95 -2.92
N SER A 73 -19.81 11.00 -2.42
CA SER A 73 -18.67 10.39 -3.09
C SER A 73 -18.79 8.86 -3.22
N GLU A 74 -19.31 8.18 -2.20
CA GLU A 74 -19.61 6.73 -2.25
C GLU A 74 -20.68 6.44 -3.31
N LEU A 75 -21.80 7.20 -3.32
CA LEU A 75 -22.90 7.03 -4.28
C LEU A 75 -22.47 7.27 -5.72
N LEU A 76 -21.67 8.31 -5.97
CA LEU A 76 -21.16 8.59 -7.34
C LEU A 76 -20.27 7.44 -7.83
N LYS A 77 -19.47 6.84 -6.97
CA LYS A 77 -18.66 5.66 -7.32
C LYS A 77 -19.54 4.46 -7.68
N GLU A 78 -20.58 4.18 -6.87
CA GLU A 78 -21.52 3.10 -7.16
C GLU A 78 -22.27 3.35 -8.46
N PHE A 79 -22.62 4.61 -8.73
CA PHE A 79 -23.31 4.99 -9.98
C PHE A 79 -22.42 4.82 -11.21
N ASP A 80 -21.15 5.26 -11.13
CA ASP A 80 -20.17 5.03 -12.20
C ASP A 80 -19.92 3.53 -12.41
N GLU A 81 -19.86 2.74 -11.35
CA GLU A 81 -19.77 1.29 -11.44
C GLU A 81 -21.00 0.67 -12.12
N ALA A 82 -22.20 1.18 -11.85
CA ALA A 82 -23.43 0.70 -12.47
C ALA A 82 -23.49 1.04 -13.96
N ILE A 83 -23.16 2.27 -14.37
CA ILE A 83 -23.05 2.67 -15.77
C ILE A 83 -22.04 1.79 -16.47
N ASN A 84 -20.89 1.73 -15.87
CA ASN A 84 -19.81 0.92 -16.35
C ASN A 84 -20.22 -0.55 -16.48
N THR A 85 -20.97 -1.15 -15.58
CA THR A 85 -21.47 -2.54 -15.62
C THR A 85 -22.50 -2.72 -16.75
N THR A 86 -23.28 -1.72 -17.07
CA THR A 86 -24.38 -1.81 -18.04
C THR A 86 -23.91 -1.60 -19.49
N CYS A 87 -22.87 -0.82 -19.71
CA CYS A 87 -22.43 -0.43 -21.05
C CYS A 87 -21.60 -1.49 -21.80
N GLY A 88 -21.42 -2.71 -21.28
CA GLY A 88 -20.71 -3.78 -22.00
C GLY A 88 -19.23 -3.50 -22.29
N TYR A 89 -18.68 -2.39 -21.77
CA TYR A 89 -17.29 -1.96 -21.93
C TYR A 89 -16.30 -2.85 -21.18
N PHE A 90 -16.79 -3.93 -20.62
CA PHE A 90 -16.15 -4.71 -19.57
C PHE A 90 -15.32 -5.89 -20.01
N ASN A 91 -15.03 -6.02 -21.27
CA ASN A 91 -14.11 -7.07 -21.67
C ASN A 91 -12.63 -6.64 -21.63
N HIS A 92 -12.36 -5.33 -21.57
CA HIS A 92 -10.97 -4.84 -21.56
C HIS A 92 -10.70 -3.88 -20.39
N PRO A 93 -9.70 -4.19 -19.55
CA PRO A 93 -9.24 -3.29 -18.50
C PRO A 93 -8.67 -1.99 -19.07
N HIS A 94 -9.12 -0.83 -18.59
CA HIS A 94 -8.64 0.48 -19.04
C HIS A 94 -8.70 1.54 -17.92
N GLY A 95 -8.00 2.67 -18.13
CA GLY A 95 -7.99 3.82 -17.24
C GLY A 95 -7.08 3.63 -16.02
N ALA A 96 -7.10 4.60 -15.09
CA ALA A 96 -6.20 4.65 -13.96
C ALA A 96 -6.52 3.58 -12.90
N LEU A 97 -5.56 2.71 -12.62
CA LEU A 97 -5.57 1.73 -11.52
C LEU A 97 -4.76 2.32 -10.35
N LYS A 98 -5.45 2.63 -9.26
CA LYS A 98 -4.86 3.26 -8.09
C LYS A 98 -4.46 2.21 -7.05
N ILE A 99 -3.16 2.07 -6.82
CA ILE A 99 -2.59 1.07 -5.92
C ILE A 99 -1.82 1.77 -4.80
N THR A 100 -2.03 1.35 -3.55
CA THR A 100 -1.12 1.66 -2.46
C THR A 100 -0.31 0.42 -2.07
N SER A 101 0.94 0.63 -1.74
CA SER A 101 1.86 -0.43 -1.33
C SER A 101 2.82 0.06 -0.24
N SER A 102 3.48 -0.89 0.46
CA SER A 102 4.63 -0.51 1.26
C SER A 102 5.73 0.07 0.39
N MET A 103 6.49 1.02 0.94
CA MET A 103 7.57 1.72 0.22
C MET A 103 8.56 0.72 -0.38
N ALA A 104 9.03 -0.23 0.42
CA ALA A 104 10.05 -1.17 0.02
C ALA A 104 9.57 -2.14 -1.08
N PHE A 105 8.36 -2.68 -0.97
CA PHE A 105 7.80 -3.59 -1.97
C PHE A 105 7.47 -2.84 -3.27
N GLY A 106 6.88 -1.66 -3.15
CA GLY A 106 6.56 -0.82 -4.30
C GLY A 106 7.80 -0.47 -5.12
N TYR A 107 8.88 -0.05 -4.43
CA TYR A 107 10.15 0.28 -5.07
C TYR A 107 10.83 -0.93 -5.72
N ALA A 108 10.85 -2.07 -5.02
CA ALA A 108 11.65 -3.22 -5.46
C ALA A 108 10.96 -4.09 -6.50
N GLN A 109 9.62 -4.13 -6.54
CA GLN A 109 8.91 -5.18 -7.29
C GLN A 109 7.75 -4.65 -8.15
N LEU A 110 7.04 -3.59 -7.69
CA LEU A 110 5.73 -3.31 -8.26
C LEU A 110 5.79 -2.72 -9.67
N LEU A 111 6.86 -1.97 -10.00
CA LEU A 111 6.99 -1.40 -11.34
C LEU A 111 7.18 -2.51 -12.40
N ASP A 112 8.06 -3.47 -12.12
CA ASP A 112 8.34 -4.59 -13.04
C ASP A 112 7.11 -5.49 -13.19
N ILE A 113 6.40 -5.75 -12.08
CA ILE A 113 5.12 -6.48 -12.11
C ILE A 113 4.11 -5.75 -13.00
N PHE A 114 4.03 -4.42 -12.87
CA PHE A 114 3.10 -3.64 -13.65
C PHE A 114 3.47 -3.57 -15.14
N GLU A 115 4.76 -3.52 -15.48
CA GLU A 115 5.20 -3.61 -16.88
C GLU A 115 4.77 -4.91 -17.53
N ALA A 116 4.93 -6.04 -16.83
CA ALA A 116 4.45 -7.34 -17.32
C ALA A 116 2.93 -7.36 -17.50
N TYR A 117 2.17 -6.76 -16.56
CA TYR A 117 0.73 -6.63 -16.67
C TYR A 117 0.31 -5.74 -17.85
N ARG A 118 0.98 -4.59 -18.06
CA ARG A 118 0.71 -3.67 -19.17
C ARG A 118 0.90 -4.31 -20.54
N GLY A 119 1.81 -5.26 -20.66
CA GLY A 119 1.98 -6.01 -21.90
C GLY A 119 0.70 -6.69 -22.37
N LYS A 120 -0.17 -7.10 -21.44
CA LYS A 120 -1.49 -7.69 -21.71
C LYS A 120 -2.64 -6.67 -21.69
N ASN A 121 -2.46 -5.55 -21.00
CA ASN A 121 -3.50 -4.53 -20.73
C ASN A 121 -2.96 -3.10 -20.96
N PRO A 122 -2.66 -2.71 -22.22
CA PRO A 122 -1.93 -1.46 -22.52
C PRO A 122 -2.72 -0.18 -22.20
N GLU A 123 -4.04 -0.27 -22.05
CA GLU A 123 -4.91 0.87 -21.72
C GLU A 123 -5.04 1.16 -20.24
N VAL A 124 -4.34 0.38 -19.38
CA VAL A 124 -4.32 0.61 -17.93
C VAL A 124 -3.14 1.48 -17.55
N GLU A 125 -3.43 2.54 -16.80
CA GLU A 125 -2.44 3.44 -16.22
C GLU A 125 -2.25 3.12 -14.73
N LEU A 126 -0.99 3.09 -14.23
CA LEU A 126 -0.70 2.91 -12.82
C LEU A 126 -0.64 4.26 -12.10
N VAL A 127 -1.43 4.40 -11.05
CA VAL A 127 -1.30 5.47 -10.05
C VAL A 127 -0.87 4.85 -8.73
N LEU A 128 0.36 5.10 -8.30
CA LEU A 128 0.99 4.43 -7.18
C LEU A 128 1.20 5.39 -6.01
N ASP A 129 0.69 4.99 -4.84
CA ASP A 129 0.95 5.64 -3.55
C ASP A 129 1.73 4.69 -2.64
N LEU A 130 3.01 5.01 -2.40
CA LEU A 130 3.89 4.21 -1.56
C LEU A 130 3.89 4.74 -0.13
N ASN A 131 3.32 3.95 0.78
CA ASN A 131 3.20 4.34 2.18
C ASN A 131 3.19 3.11 3.09
N ASP A 132 4.04 3.12 4.13
CA ASP A 132 4.13 2.02 5.10
C ASP A 132 3.02 2.06 6.15
N HIS A 133 2.31 3.19 6.28
CA HIS A 133 1.13 3.26 7.14
C HIS A 133 -0.08 2.60 6.48
N PHE A 134 -0.93 2.02 7.32
CA PHE A 134 -2.19 1.46 6.85
C PHE A 134 -3.14 2.60 6.47
N ILE A 135 -3.38 2.79 5.18
CA ILE A 135 -4.28 3.82 4.65
C ILE A 135 -5.68 3.23 4.54
N ASN A 136 -6.69 3.97 4.93
CA ASN A 136 -8.07 3.61 4.65
C ASN A 136 -8.32 3.68 3.13
N ILE A 137 -8.56 2.52 2.51
CA ILE A 137 -8.72 2.39 1.06
C ILE A 137 -9.87 3.26 0.55
N ASN A 138 -10.95 3.43 1.35
CA ASN A 138 -12.10 4.25 0.97
C ASN A 138 -11.79 5.74 0.95
N GLU A 139 -11.19 6.25 2.02
CA GLU A 139 -10.95 7.69 2.16
C GLU A 139 -9.96 8.20 1.11
N ASN A 140 -9.03 7.36 0.66
CA ASN A 140 -7.97 7.74 -0.27
C ASN A 140 -8.25 7.36 -1.73
N ASN A 141 -9.47 6.90 -2.04
CA ASN A 141 -9.86 6.52 -3.40
C ASN A 141 -8.91 5.50 -4.07
N VAL A 142 -8.37 4.56 -3.29
CA VAL A 142 -7.47 3.50 -3.73
C VAL A 142 -8.30 2.31 -4.23
N ASP A 143 -7.85 1.66 -5.30
CA ASP A 143 -8.52 0.47 -5.85
C ASP A 143 -8.02 -0.81 -5.18
N ILE A 144 -6.70 -0.92 -4.96
CA ILE A 144 -6.04 -2.09 -4.37
C ILE A 144 -4.95 -1.61 -3.39
N ALA A 145 -4.89 -2.24 -2.22
CA ALA A 145 -3.76 -2.09 -1.31
C ALA A 145 -2.95 -3.39 -1.27
N LEU A 146 -1.68 -3.32 -1.64
CA LEU A 146 -0.73 -4.42 -1.50
C LEU A 146 -0.05 -4.30 -0.14
N ARG A 147 -0.29 -5.27 0.75
CA ARG A 147 0.22 -5.23 2.12
C ARG A 147 0.84 -6.56 2.53
N ILE A 148 1.95 -6.46 3.24
CA ILE A 148 2.65 -7.60 3.82
C ILE A 148 2.28 -7.66 5.30
N THR A 149 1.57 -8.70 5.70
CA THR A 149 1.09 -8.87 7.07
C THR A 149 0.92 -10.35 7.42
N THR A 150 0.85 -10.66 8.70
CA THR A 150 0.48 -11.99 9.19
C THR A 150 -1.05 -12.18 9.22
N THR A 151 -1.79 -11.09 9.42
CA THR A 151 -3.26 -11.12 9.53
C THR A 151 -3.85 -9.94 8.77
N PRO A 152 -4.57 -10.18 7.67
CA PRO A 152 -5.24 -9.11 6.94
C PRO A 152 -6.40 -8.54 7.74
N PRO A 153 -6.71 -7.23 7.62
CA PRO A 153 -7.86 -6.62 8.24
C PRO A 153 -9.18 -7.22 7.72
N GLN A 154 -10.14 -7.41 8.62
CA GLN A 154 -11.42 -8.09 8.30
C GLN A 154 -12.41 -7.26 7.48
N ASN A 155 -12.21 -5.94 7.41
CA ASN A 155 -13.09 -5.01 6.68
C ASN A 155 -12.83 -4.94 5.17
N TYR A 156 -11.86 -5.71 4.66
CA TYR A 156 -11.52 -5.79 3.24
C TYR A 156 -11.58 -7.24 2.76
N ALA A 157 -11.86 -7.44 1.48
CA ALA A 157 -11.52 -8.68 0.82
C ALA A 157 -10.00 -8.79 0.72
N ALA A 158 -9.47 -9.95 1.07
CA ALA A 158 -8.04 -10.21 1.09
C ALA A 158 -7.70 -11.41 0.19
N ARG A 159 -6.92 -11.16 -0.86
CA ARG A 159 -6.37 -12.22 -1.70
C ARG A 159 -4.93 -12.45 -1.31
N ASN A 160 -4.61 -13.65 -0.82
CA ASN A 160 -3.22 -14.03 -0.56
C ASN A 160 -2.51 -14.25 -1.90
N LEU A 161 -1.40 -13.53 -2.10
CA LEU A 161 -0.62 -13.56 -3.33
C LEU A 161 0.65 -14.40 -3.21
N SER A 162 1.39 -14.23 -2.12
CA SER A 162 2.65 -14.92 -1.88
C SER A 162 3.00 -14.94 -0.39
N LYS A 163 3.83 -15.88 0.02
CA LYS A 163 4.54 -15.82 1.29
C LYS A 163 5.74 -14.89 1.14
N ILE A 164 6.12 -14.21 2.21
CA ILE A 164 7.31 -13.37 2.29
C ILE A 164 8.14 -13.86 3.47
N SER A 165 9.28 -14.41 3.17
CA SER A 165 10.25 -14.84 4.19
C SER A 165 11.15 -13.68 4.61
N TRP A 166 11.70 -13.74 5.79
CA TRP A 166 12.63 -12.76 6.31
C TRP A 166 13.92 -13.45 6.72
N ALA A 167 15.04 -12.82 6.47
CA ALA A 167 16.35 -13.37 6.81
C ALA A 167 17.23 -12.32 7.49
N TRP A 168 18.07 -12.80 8.41
CA TRP A 168 19.21 -12.04 8.86
C TRP A 168 20.27 -12.04 7.77
N CYS A 169 20.84 -10.89 7.45
CA CYS A 169 21.89 -10.77 6.46
C CYS A 169 22.85 -9.63 6.80
N ALA A 170 24.07 -9.74 6.30
CA ALA A 170 25.08 -8.71 6.43
C ALA A 170 26.00 -8.72 5.19
N SER A 171 26.73 -7.64 4.95
CA SER A 171 27.74 -7.64 3.90
C SER A 171 28.95 -8.50 4.28
N PRO A 172 29.66 -9.10 3.29
CA PRO A 172 30.91 -9.85 3.54
C PRO A 172 31.94 -9.03 4.35
N ALA A 173 32.10 -7.77 3.99
CA ALA A 173 33.04 -6.86 4.67
C ALA A 173 32.72 -6.66 6.16
N TYR A 174 31.45 -6.61 6.52
CA TYR A 174 31.06 -6.54 7.92
C TYR A 174 31.41 -7.82 8.67
N LEU A 175 31.12 -8.98 8.07
CA LEU A 175 31.36 -10.30 8.68
C LEU A 175 32.87 -10.60 8.80
N GLU A 176 33.66 -10.22 7.83
CA GLU A 176 35.12 -10.34 7.87
C GLU A 176 35.71 -9.58 9.06
N LYS A 177 35.21 -8.37 9.32
CA LYS A 177 35.71 -7.50 10.40
C LYS A 177 35.18 -7.91 11.77
N ASN A 178 33.95 -8.38 11.90
CA ASN A 178 33.27 -8.56 13.19
C ASN A 178 32.96 -10.03 13.52
N GLY A 179 33.30 -10.97 12.62
CA GLY A 179 32.97 -12.38 12.75
C GLY A 179 31.57 -12.72 12.26
N VAL A 180 31.31 -14.01 12.04
CA VAL A 180 30.02 -14.54 11.62
C VAL A 180 29.27 -15.06 12.84
N PRO A 181 28.11 -14.50 13.19
CA PRO A 181 27.31 -15.03 14.31
C PRO A 181 26.74 -16.39 13.94
N VAL A 182 26.77 -17.33 14.89
CA VAL A 182 26.23 -18.68 14.72
C VAL A 182 25.00 -18.87 15.59
N LYS A 183 24.96 -18.27 16.75
CA LYS A 183 23.87 -18.37 17.72
C LYS A 183 23.17 -17.02 17.87
N LYS A 184 21.91 -17.09 18.28
CA LYS A 184 21.11 -15.91 18.62
C LYS A 184 21.85 -14.98 19.61
N ALA A 185 22.52 -15.54 20.64
CA ALA A 185 23.24 -14.77 21.64
C ALA A 185 24.40 -13.96 21.04
N ASP A 186 24.97 -14.39 19.91
CA ASP A 186 26.06 -13.69 19.25
C ASP A 186 25.62 -12.32 18.72
N LEU A 187 24.32 -12.17 18.40
CA LEU A 187 23.76 -10.87 17.96
C LEU A 187 23.97 -9.75 19.00
N LEU A 188 24.14 -10.07 20.28
CA LEU A 188 24.43 -9.09 21.34
C LEU A 188 25.78 -8.39 21.15
N HIS A 189 26.68 -9.05 20.45
CA HIS A 189 28.02 -8.53 20.15
C HIS A 189 28.10 -7.82 18.82
N HIS A 190 27.03 -7.91 18.03
CA HIS A 190 26.94 -7.27 16.70
C HIS A 190 26.06 -6.02 16.71
N HIS A 191 26.25 -5.18 15.72
CA HIS A 191 25.33 -4.09 15.39
C HIS A 191 24.12 -4.67 14.65
N CYS A 192 22.93 -4.49 15.19
CA CYS A 192 21.69 -4.94 14.58
C CYS A 192 20.93 -3.75 13.96
N LEU A 193 20.52 -3.92 12.72
CA LEU A 193 19.77 -2.94 11.94
C LEU A 193 18.32 -3.44 11.89
N VAL A 194 17.44 -2.82 12.67
CA VAL A 194 16.08 -3.35 12.90
C VAL A 194 15.03 -2.29 12.61
N TYR A 195 13.95 -2.72 12.00
CA TYR A 195 12.77 -1.90 11.80
C TYR A 195 12.03 -1.73 13.14
N PRO A 196 11.72 -0.50 13.62
CA PRO A 196 11.02 -0.28 14.86
C PRO A 196 9.65 -1.00 14.89
N GLY A 197 9.36 -1.72 15.96
CA GLY A 197 8.11 -2.44 16.12
C GLY A 197 8.03 -3.80 15.41
N ILE A 198 9.04 -4.20 14.65
CA ILE A 198 9.19 -5.56 14.13
C ILE A 198 10.23 -6.27 14.97
N THR A 199 9.78 -7.14 15.86
CA THR A 199 10.69 -8.01 16.62
C THR A 199 10.88 -9.29 15.82
N PRO A 200 12.13 -9.65 15.45
CA PRO A 200 12.39 -10.93 14.81
C PRO A 200 11.89 -12.08 15.71
N PRO A 201 11.22 -13.09 15.15
CA PRO A 201 10.69 -14.18 15.95
C PRO A 201 11.84 -14.96 16.57
N VAL A 202 11.78 -15.02 17.85
CA VAL A 202 12.71 -15.77 18.64
C VAL A 202 11.96 -16.90 19.28
N ARG A 203 12.34 -18.16 19.05
CA ARG A 203 11.72 -19.30 19.75
C ARG A 203 11.85 -19.10 21.26
N HIS A 204 10.71 -19.05 21.95
CA HIS A 204 10.60 -18.99 23.39
C HIS A 204 10.86 -20.41 23.99
N THR A 205 12.02 -20.96 23.78
CA THR A 205 12.36 -22.29 24.38
C THR A 205 13.24 -22.18 25.61
N GLU A 206 13.64 -20.95 25.97
CA GLU A 206 14.43 -20.75 27.20
C GLU A 206 13.79 -19.70 28.13
N PRO A 207 13.85 -19.91 29.47
CA PRO A 207 13.17 -19.06 30.45
C PRO A 207 13.73 -17.63 30.58
N HIS A 208 14.81 -17.30 29.90
CA HIS A 208 15.39 -15.94 29.88
C HIS A 208 15.39 -15.42 28.48
N SER A 209 14.28 -14.74 28.09
CA SER A 209 14.13 -14.11 26.79
C SER A 209 15.16 -12.99 26.60
N LEU A 210 15.74 -12.88 25.41
CA LEU A 210 16.58 -11.73 25.00
C LEU A 210 15.87 -10.37 25.12
N HIS A 211 14.62 -10.33 25.56
CA HIS A 211 13.91 -9.09 25.85
C HIS A 211 14.57 -8.26 26.96
N GLU A 212 15.35 -8.86 27.84
CA GLU A 212 16.10 -8.13 28.88
C GLU A 212 17.48 -7.67 28.40
N GLN A 213 18.05 -8.30 27.36
CA GLN A 213 19.37 -7.93 26.85
C GLN A 213 19.18 -7.08 25.59
N LYS A 214 19.48 -5.77 25.70
CA LYS A 214 19.33 -4.82 24.59
C LYS A 214 20.33 -5.12 23.48
N LEU A 215 19.82 -5.42 22.28
CA LEU A 215 20.61 -5.44 21.05
C LEU A 215 21.30 -4.08 20.83
N ARG A 216 22.52 -4.09 20.30
CA ARG A 216 23.17 -2.86 19.87
C ARG A 216 22.57 -2.42 18.55
N MET A 217 21.74 -1.40 18.57
CA MET A 217 21.02 -0.89 17.40
C MET A 217 21.49 0.54 17.05
N PRO A 218 22.65 0.69 16.40
CA PRO A 218 23.18 2.02 16.04
C PRO A 218 22.32 2.74 15.03
N VAL A 219 21.57 1.99 14.21
CA VAL A 219 20.62 2.53 13.23
C VAL A 219 19.27 1.86 13.43
N GLN A 220 18.25 2.67 13.67
CA GLN A 220 16.86 2.28 13.69
C GLN A 220 16.12 3.14 12.69
N ALA A 221 15.39 2.52 11.77
CA ALA A 221 14.66 3.25 10.75
C ALA A 221 13.37 2.51 10.39
N ASN A 222 12.31 3.28 10.15
CA ASN A 222 11.05 2.77 9.62
C ASN A 222 11.10 2.61 8.08
N SER A 223 12.26 2.30 7.53
CA SER A 223 12.49 2.09 6.11
C SER A 223 13.39 0.88 5.89
N SER A 224 12.84 -0.21 5.39
CA SER A 224 13.61 -1.41 5.03
C SER A 224 14.65 -1.12 3.94
N LEU A 225 14.39 -0.15 3.06
CA LEU A 225 15.38 0.30 2.04
C LEU A 225 16.61 0.95 2.68
N LEU A 226 16.41 1.77 3.72
CA LEU A 226 17.54 2.36 4.44
C LEU A 226 18.33 1.30 5.20
N LEU A 227 17.66 0.34 5.84
CA LEU A 227 18.30 -0.76 6.53
C LEU A 227 19.09 -1.66 5.58
N LEU A 228 18.54 -1.95 4.38
CA LEU A 228 19.24 -2.65 3.31
C LEU A 228 20.52 -1.89 2.92
N LYS A 229 20.40 -0.60 2.66
CA LYS A 229 21.55 0.24 2.31
C LYS A 229 22.62 0.23 3.41
N ALA A 230 22.21 0.33 4.68
CA ALA A 230 23.14 0.28 5.81
C ALA A 230 23.85 -1.08 5.91
N ALA A 231 23.13 -2.20 5.67
CA ALA A 231 23.75 -3.54 5.66
C ALA A 231 24.76 -3.68 4.53
N LEU A 232 24.44 -3.24 3.31
CA LEU A 232 25.36 -3.23 2.17
C LEU A 232 26.61 -2.38 2.43
N CYS A 233 26.48 -1.27 3.16
CA CYS A 233 27.58 -0.41 3.57
C CYS A 233 28.36 -0.96 4.79
N GLY A 234 28.10 -2.18 5.25
CA GLY A 234 28.83 -2.79 6.37
C GLY A 234 28.56 -2.19 7.74
N GLN A 235 27.37 -1.60 7.95
CA GLN A 235 27.02 -0.97 9.23
C GLN A 235 26.51 -1.95 10.27
N GLY A 236 26.13 -3.19 9.85
CA GLY A 236 25.59 -4.18 10.77
C GLY A 236 24.87 -5.33 10.08
N ILE A 237 24.21 -6.13 10.90
CA ILE A 237 23.36 -7.26 10.51
C ILE A 237 21.91 -6.75 10.43
N ALA A 238 21.26 -6.94 9.30
CA ALA A 238 19.88 -6.50 9.09
C ALA A 238 18.91 -7.69 9.05
N TRP A 239 17.70 -7.48 9.58
CA TRP A 239 16.55 -8.36 9.41
C TRP A 239 15.67 -7.82 8.30
N LEU A 240 15.69 -8.45 7.14
CA LEU A 240 15.08 -7.92 5.92
C LEU A 240 14.25 -8.98 5.18
N PRO A 241 13.22 -8.56 4.44
CA PRO A 241 12.40 -9.44 3.64
C PRO A 241 13.16 -9.97 2.41
N SER A 242 12.85 -11.20 2.03
CA SER A 242 13.48 -11.93 0.93
C SER A 242 13.46 -11.18 -0.40
N TYR A 243 12.36 -10.52 -0.75
CA TYR A 243 12.23 -9.76 -2.00
C TYR A 243 13.19 -8.56 -2.11
N LEU A 244 13.75 -8.09 -1.00
CA LEU A 244 14.81 -7.06 -0.99
C LEU A 244 16.21 -7.66 -1.04
N THR A 245 16.40 -8.83 -0.45
CA THR A 245 17.74 -9.39 -0.23
C THR A 245 18.18 -10.37 -1.30
N ALA A 246 17.24 -11.05 -1.97
CA ALA A 246 17.55 -12.16 -2.89
C ALA A 246 18.58 -11.77 -3.95
N ARG A 247 18.37 -10.68 -4.67
CA ARG A 247 19.30 -10.20 -5.71
C ARG A 247 20.69 -9.87 -5.15
N HIS A 248 20.77 -9.22 -3.98
CA HIS A 248 22.04 -8.87 -3.35
C HIS A 248 22.80 -10.09 -2.87
N ILE A 249 22.09 -11.15 -2.54
CA ILE A 249 22.71 -12.41 -2.12
C ILE A 249 23.20 -13.21 -3.33
N GLU A 250 22.43 -13.22 -4.43
CA GLU A 250 22.89 -13.80 -5.70
C GLU A 250 24.18 -13.14 -6.19
N HIS A 251 24.31 -11.83 -6.03
CA HIS A 251 25.51 -11.08 -6.39
C HIS A 251 26.61 -11.07 -5.31
N HIS A 252 26.44 -11.86 -4.22
CA HIS A 252 27.40 -11.93 -3.10
C HIS A 252 27.63 -10.59 -2.38
N GLU A 253 26.73 -9.63 -2.50
CA GLU A 253 26.79 -8.35 -1.79
C GLU A 253 26.28 -8.47 -0.35
N LEU A 254 25.39 -9.45 -0.10
CA LEU A 254 24.93 -9.86 1.21
C LEU A 254 25.11 -11.35 1.43
N VAL A 255 25.39 -11.72 2.67
CA VAL A 255 25.46 -13.11 3.13
C VAL A 255 24.29 -13.36 4.07
N PRO A 256 23.43 -14.36 3.80
CA PRO A 256 22.39 -14.77 4.72
C PRO A 256 23.00 -15.49 5.92
N LEU A 257 22.46 -15.22 7.09
CA LEU A 257 22.96 -15.77 8.34
C LEU A 257 22.01 -16.84 8.87
N ARG A 258 22.55 -18.01 9.15
CA ARG A 258 21.85 -19.08 9.86
C ARG A 258 22.19 -19.00 11.33
N LEU A 259 21.19 -18.69 12.14
CA LEU A 259 21.37 -18.54 13.57
C LEU A 259 20.65 -19.66 14.32
N ASP A 260 21.39 -20.48 15.05
CA ASP A 260 20.80 -21.52 15.90
C ASP A 260 19.84 -20.89 16.92
N GLY A 261 18.64 -21.45 17.04
CA GLY A 261 17.62 -20.97 17.95
C GLY A 261 16.80 -19.77 17.45
N VAL A 262 17.02 -19.31 16.20
CA VAL A 262 16.18 -18.31 15.53
C VAL A 262 15.34 -19.00 14.48
N LEU A 263 14.03 -18.75 14.48
CA LEU A 263 13.20 -19.11 13.34
C LEU A 263 13.64 -18.25 12.16
N THR A 264 14.28 -18.86 11.18
CA THR A 264 14.69 -18.19 9.94
C THR A 264 13.50 -17.80 9.07
N HIS A 265 12.30 -18.26 9.43
CA HIS A 265 11.09 -18.07 8.64
C HIS A 265 9.93 -17.53 9.48
N THR A 266 9.85 -16.21 9.64
CA THR A 266 8.54 -15.60 9.89
C THR A 266 7.88 -15.42 8.56
N THR A 267 6.89 -16.22 8.30
CA THR A 267 6.09 -16.06 7.09
C THR A 267 5.07 -14.96 7.29
N HIS A 268 5.37 -13.80 6.77
CA HIS A 268 4.34 -12.84 6.41
C HIS A 268 3.77 -13.25 5.05
N SER A 269 2.57 -12.81 4.77
CA SER A 269 2.00 -12.97 3.43
C SER A 269 1.77 -11.62 2.79
N LEU A 270 2.02 -11.55 1.49
CA LEU A 270 1.62 -10.44 0.66
C LEU A 270 0.14 -10.63 0.30
N TYR A 271 -0.68 -9.66 0.62
CA TYR A 271 -2.09 -9.64 0.29
C TYR A 271 -2.42 -8.49 -0.65
N ALA A 272 -3.31 -8.77 -1.60
CA ALA A 272 -4.09 -7.73 -2.26
C ALA A 272 -5.38 -7.53 -1.45
N LEU A 273 -5.54 -6.32 -0.91
CA LEU A 273 -6.71 -5.90 -0.13
C LEU A 273 -7.55 -4.96 -0.99
N TYR A 274 -8.85 -5.19 -1.04
CA TYR A 274 -9.77 -4.40 -1.83
C TYR A 274 -11.19 -4.49 -1.27
N PHE A 275 -12.06 -3.57 -1.67
CA PHE A 275 -13.49 -3.72 -1.38
C PHE A 275 -14.13 -4.75 -2.32
N PRO A 276 -15.02 -5.63 -1.83
CA PRO A 276 -15.71 -6.60 -2.68
C PRO A 276 -16.42 -5.98 -3.89
N SER A 277 -16.99 -4.77 -3.75
CA SER A 277 -17.61 -4.02 -4.84
C SER A 277 -16.61 -3.65 -5.94
N LYS A 278 -15.39 -3.30 -5.58
CA LYS A 278 -14.31 -2.94 -6.50
C LYS A 278 -13.85 -4.10 -7.39
N TYR A 279 -13.99 -5.35 -6.93
CA TYR A 279 -13.62 -6.54 -7.73
C TYR A 279 -14.46 -6.70 -9.00
N ARG A 280 -15.64 -6.10 -9.04
CA ARG A 280 -16.46 -6.05 -10.27
C ARG A 280 -15.85 -5.18 -11.36
N ASN A 281 -14.97 -4.26 -11.02
CA ASN A 281 -14.26 -3.42 -11.99
C ASN A 281 -13.19 -4.26 -12.72
N PRO A 282 -13.22 -4.32 -14.06
CA PRO A 282 -12.33 -5.17 -14.85
C PRO A 282 -10.84 -4.92 -14.62
N LYS A 283 -10.42 -3.66 -14.48
CA LYS A 283 -9.01 -3.34 -14.22
C LYS A 283 -8.55 -3.87 -12.85
N VAL A 284 -9.42 -3.82 -11.84
CA VAL A 284 -9.13 -4.35 -10.49
C VAL A 284 -9.08 -5.87 -10.53
N ARG A 285 -10.11 -6.50 -11.11
CA ARG A 285 -10.18 -7.94 -11.23
C ARG A 285 -9.02 -8.51 -12.04
N SER A 286 -8.79 -8.00 -13.24
CA SER A 286 -7.73 -8.50 -14.13
C SER A 286 -6.35 -8.34 -13.50
N PHE A 287 -6.09 -7.24 -12.76
CA PHE A 287 -4.81 -7.06 -12.08
C PHE A 287 -4.64 -8.03 -10.91
N ILE A 288 -5.69 -8.26 -10.11
CA ILE A 288 -5.65 -9.24 -9.02
C ILE A 288 -5.47 -10.66 -9.58
N ASP A 289 -6.20 -11.03 -10.64
CA ASP A 289 -6.09 -12.33 -11.29
C ASP A 289 -4.67 -12.51 -11.88
N PHE A 290 -4.13 -11.48 -12.54
CA PHE A 290 -2.75 -11.45 -13.00
C PHE A 290 -1.75 -11.67 -11.85
N LEU A 291 -1.92 -10.97 -10.72
CA LEU A 291 -1.05 -11.15 -9.56
C LEU A 291 -1.10 -12.58 -9.00
N VAL A 292 -2.25 -13.24 -9.06
CA VAL A 292 -2.41 -14.62 -8.58
C VAL A 292 -1.77 -15.63 -9.55
N GLU A 293 -1.98 -15.46 -10.85
CA GLU A 293 -1.61 -16.40 -11.88
C GLU A 293 -0.17 -16.21 -12.37
N ASP A 294 0.22 -14.97 -12.63
CA ASP A 294 1.47 -14.63 -13.29
C ASP A 294 2.60 -14.18 -12.32
N LEU A 295 2.32 -14.14 -11.01
CA LEU A 295 3.32 -13.72 -10.00
C LEU A 295 4.38 -14.82 -9.73
N GLN A 296 4.25 -15.99 -10.33
CA GLN A 296 5.18 -17.12 -10.15
C GLN A 296 6.66 -16.76 -10.42
N PRO A 297 7.01 -16.04 -11.50
CA PRO A 297 8.40 -15.61 -11.73
C PRO A 297 8.94 -14.70 -10.63
N TRP A 298 8.06 -13.92 -10.02
CA TRP A 298 8.41 -12.96 -8.97
C TRP A 298 8.54 -13.59 -7.58
N ARG A 299 8.16 -14.87 -7.45
CA ARG A 299 8.32 -15.67 -6.22
C ARG A 299 9.68 -16.35 -6.12
N ALA A 300 10.56 -16.16 -7.07
CA ALA A 300 11.90 -16.75 -7.07
C ALA A 300 12.71 -16.41 -5.79
N TRP A 301 12.40 -15.29 -5.14
CA TRP A 301 12.99 -14.96 -3.83
C TRP A 301 12.62 -15.94 -2.70
N GLU A 302 11.50 -16.71 -2.83
CA GLU A 302 11.07 -17.69 -1.82
C GLU A 302 11.89 -18.99 -1.91
N THR A 303 12.11 -19.50 -3.13
CA THR A 303 12.87 -20.74 -3.36
C THR A 303 14.28 -20.64 -2.81
N TRP A 304 14.83 -19.44 -2.87
CA TRP A 304 16.16 -19.17 -2.37
C TRP A 304 16.29 -19.34 -0.83
N VAL A 305 15.26 -18.97 -0.06
CA VAL A 305 15.23 -19.12 1.39
C VAL A 305 15.05 -20.60 1.78
N GLU A 306 14.25 -21.36 1.01
CA GLU A 306 14.01 -22.79 1.25
C GLU A 306 15.23 -23.66 0.92
N GLU A 307 15.95 -23.36 -0.15
CA GLU A 307 17.10 -24.16 -0.59
C GLU A 307 18.39 -23.89 0.21
N ARG A 308 18.54 -22.70 0.76
CA ARG A 308 19.75 -22.27 1.47
C ARG A 308 19.51 -21.89 2.95
N GLY A 309 18.26 -22.05 3.41
CA GLY A 309 17.77 -21.79 4.78
C GLY A 309 17.88 -22.96 5.78
#